data_342b1342d50e1264381950d8024a3812
#
_entry.id   342b1342d50e1264381950d8024a3812
#
_cell.length_a   1.000
_cell.length_b   1.000
_cell.length_c   1.000
_cell.angle_alpha   90.00
_cell.angle_beta   90.00
_cell.angle_gamma   90.00
#
_symmetry.space_group_name_H-M   'P 1'
#
loop_
_entity.id
_entity.type
_entity.pdbx_description
1 polymer ?
#
loop_
_entity_poly.entity_id
_entity_poly.type
_entity_poly.pdbx_seq_one_letter_code
_entity_poly.pdbx_strand_id
1 'polypeptide(L)'
;MKIFFLLFTLTFLLFNLSGCEQKKDTKARQIHYDRDMCARCAMVVSDRKNTTQVINPKTHKTYKFDDIGCMVLWFEEEKIPWKDEAIIWITDIDTGEWIDARKAYYDTENITPMAYGFSAHKTKDTIKKDQEIIDYNEVYKRVKELGR
;
A
#
# COMPACT_ATOMS: atom_id res chain seq x y z
N MET A 1 -16.20 58.23 0.42
CA MET A 1 -14.93 57.68 -0.07
C MET A 1 -14.31 56.66 0.89
N LYS A 2 -14.24 56.91 2.20
CA LYS A 2 -13.65 55.99 3.21
C LYS A 2 -14.42 54.67 3.37
N ILE A 3 -15.75 54.69 3.33
CA ILE A 3 -16.61 53.48 3.47
C ILE A 3 -16.48 52.55 2.26
N PHE A 4 -16.31 53.10 1.07
CA PHE A 4 -16.13 52.32 -0.16
C PHE A 4 -14.80 51.58 -0.16
N PHE A 5 -13.75 52.20 0.40
CA PHE A 5 -12.43 51.59 0.55
C PHE A 5 -12.45 50.45 1.59
N LEU A 6 -13.22 50.62 2.68
CA LEU A 6 -13.36 49.60 3.73
C LEU A 6 -14.10 48.38 3.25
N LEU A 7 -15.16 48.58 2.45
CA LEU A 7 -15.90 47.45 1.83
C LEU A 7 -15.08 46.70 0.79
N PHE A 8 -14.24 47.40 0.02
CA PHE A 8 -13.37 46.79 -0.98
C PHE A 8 -12.25 45.98 -0.34
N THR A 9 -11.67 46.44 0.77
CA THR A 9 -10.65 45.68 1.52
C THR A 9 -11.24 44.45 2.21
N LEU A 10 -12.47 44.53 2.73
CA LEU A 10 -13.14 43.42 3.38
C LEU A 10 -13.52 42.31 2.38
N THR A 11 -13.95 42.66 1.16
CA THR A 11 -14.24 41.68 0.08
C THR A 11 -12.95 41.02 -0.42
N PHE A 12 -11.82 41.73 -0.46
CA PHE A 12 -10.54 41.15 -0.89
C PHE A 12 -9.98 40.16 0.13
N LEU A 13 -10.26 40.35 1.44
CA LEU A 13 -9.85 39.43 2.50
C LEU A 13 -10.63 38.11 2.49
N LEU A 14 -11.89 38.13 2.06
CA LEU A 14 -12.75 36.93 2.01
C LEU A 14 -12.41 35.99 0.83
N PHE A 15 -11.76 36.52 -0.21
CA PHE A 15 -11.40 35.70 -1.40
C PHE A 15 -10.15 34.83 -1.20
N ASN A 16 -9.38 35.01 -0.13
CA ASN A 16 -8.13 34.24 0.10
C ASN A 16 -8.32 32.99 0.95
N LEU A 17 -9.55 32.58 1.28
CA LEU A 17 -9.86 31.38 2.05
C LEU A 17 -10.13 30.14 1.17
N SER A 18 -9.77 30.20 -0.11
CA SER A 18 -9.75 28.97 -0.95
C SER A 18 -8.58 28.10 -0.50
N GLY A 19 -8.78 27.39 0.61
CA GLY A 19 -7.87 26.34 1.04
C GLY A 19 -7.76 25.32 -0.09
N CYS A 20 -6.56 25.11 -0.61
CA CYS A 20 -6.27 23.95 -1.47
C CYS A 20 -6.62 22.69 -0.69
N GLU A 21 -7.75 22.08 -0.98
CA GLU A 21 -8.04 20.72 -0.57
C GLU A 21 -7.01 19.82 -1.27
N GLN A 22 -5.97 19.47 -0.54
CA GLN A 22 -4.96 18.55 -1.02
C GLN A 22 -5.66 17.22 -1.30
N LYS A 23 -5.94 16.95 -2.56
CA LYS A 23 -6.48 15.67 -3.02
C LYS A 23 -5.57 14.58 -2.47
N LYS A 24 -6.07 13.79 -1.52
CA LYS A 24 -5.32 12.68 -0.90
C LYS A 24 -4.88 11.75 -2.03
N ASP A 25 -3.62 11.83 -2.40
CA ASP A 25 -3.06 10.94 -3.41
C ASP A 25 -2.81 9.57 -2.77
N THR A 26 -3.77 8.69 -2.99
CA THR A 26 -3.80 7.32 -2.45
C THR A 26 -3.33 6.28 -3.47
N LYS A 27 -2.91 6.72 -4.66
CA LYS A 27 -2.47 5.81 -5.73
C LYS A 27 -1.15 5.14 -5.39
N ALA A 28 -0.97 3.93 -5.92
CA ALA A 28 0.32 3.25 -5.88
C ALA A 28 1.42 4.12 -6.49
N ARG A 29 2.59 4.14 -5.86
CA ARG A 29 3.76 4.90 -6.31
C ARG A 29 4.61 4.06 -7.23
N GLN A 30 5.39 4.74 -8.06
CA GLN A 30 6.37 4.06 -8.90
C GLN A 30 7.41 3.35 -8.04
N ILE A 31 7.70 2.10 -8.38
CA ILE A 31 8.82 1.33 -7.83
C ILE A 31 9.97 1.41 -8.82
N HIS A 32 11.15 1.72 -8.31
CA HIS A 32 12.39 1.59 -9.06
C HIS A 32 13.01 0.24 -8.73
N TYR A 33 12.52 -0.80 -9.43
CA TYR A 33 13.03 -2.16 -9.27
C TYR A 33 14.55 -2.20 -9.41
N ASP A 34 15.16 -3.12 -8.68
CA ASP A 34 16.61 -3.30 -8.60
C ASP A 34 17.39 -2.10 -7.98
N ARG A 35 16.65 -1.15 -7.38
CA ARG A 35 17.21 0.02 -6.65
C ARG A 35 16.48 0.34 -5.35
N ASP A 36 15.15 0.24 -5.33
CA ASP A 36 14.38 0.49 -4.10
C ASP A 36 14.61 -0.64 -3.11
N MET A 37 14.63 -0.29 -1.83
CA MET A 37 14.90 -1.22 -0.74
C MET A 37 13.63 -1.61 -0.01
N CYS A 38 13.52 -2.87 0.37
CA CYS A 38 12.48 -3.36 1.26
C CYS A 38 12.62 -2.71 2.64
N ALA A 39 11.53 -2.12 3.14
CA ALA A 39 11.54 -1.37 4.40
C ALA A 39 11.80 -2.24 5.64
N ARG A 40 11.61 -3.57 5.55
CA ARG A 40 11.89 -4.50 6.65
C ARG A 40 13.26 -5.15 6.54
N CYS A 41 13.50 -5.89 5.47
CA CYS A 41 14.69 -6.74 5.35
C CYS A 41 15.89 -6.04 4.70
N ALA A 42 15.73 -4.80 4.22
CA ALA A 42 16.74 -4.03 3.51
C ALA A 42 17.33 -4.73 2.27
N MET A 43 16.63 -5.69 1.70
CA MET A 43 16.96 -6.28 0.41
C MET A 43 16.39 -5.40 -0.72
N VAL A 44 17.00 -5.50 -1.89
CA VAL A 44 16.52 -4.80 -3.08
C VAL A 44 15.19 -5.37 -3.54
N VAL A 45 14.22 -4.52 -3.84
CA VAL A 45 12.94 -4.92 -4.42
C VAL A 45 13.14 -5.23 -5.90
N SER A 46 13.06 -6.49 -6.27
CA SER A 46 13.35 -6.97 -7.63
C SER A 46 12.20 -7.71 -8.27
N ASP A 47 11.33 -8.35 -7.50
CA ASP A 47 10.19 -9.10 -8.01
C ASP A 47 9.04 -8.15 -8.39
N ARG A 48 8.64 -8.18 -9.66
CA ARG A 48 7.57 -7.32 -10.19
C ARG A 48 6.16 -7.86 -9.94
N LYS A 49 6.03 -9.06 -9.38
CA LYS A 49 4.75 -9.77 -9.25
C LYS A 49 4.34 -10.06 -7.79
N ASN A 50 5.22 -9.79 -6.83
CA ASN A 50 4.93 -9.95 -5.40
C ASN A 50 5.22 -8.69 -4.59
N THR A 51 5.54 -7.59 -5.28
CA THR A 51 5.87 -6.31 -4.64
C THR A 51 4.65 -5.75 -3.90
N THR A 52 4.89 -5.32 -2.68
CA THR A 52 3.87 -4.66 -1.85
C THR A 52 4.34 -3.25 -1.48
N GLN A 53 3.42 -2.31 -1.39
CA GLN A 53 3.70 -0.98 -0.86
C GLN A 53 2.61 -0.52 0.10
N VAL A 54 3.02 0.21 1.12
CA VAL A 54 2.16 0.78 2.15
C VAL A 54 2.30 2.29 2.14
N ILE A 55 1.17 2.98 2.09
CA ILE A 55 1.12 4.45 2.17
C ILE A 55 0.52 4.83 3.52
N ASN A 56 1.24 5.65 4.28
CA ASN A 56 0.71 6.24 5.50
C ASN A 56 -0.40 7.24 5.15
N PRO A 57 -1.63 7.09 5.66
CA PRO A 57 -2.76 7.92 5.27
C PRO A 57 -2.64 9.39 5.71
N LYS A 58 -1.78 9.68 6.71
CA LYS A 58 -1.59 11.03 7.26
C LYS A 58 -0.42 11.76 6.62
N THR A 59 0.72 11.06 6.46
CA THR A 59 1.97 11.67 5.98
C THR A 59 2.22 11.45 4.50
N HIS A 60 1.46 10.55 3.86
CA HIS A 60 1.64 10.09 2.48
C HIS A 60 3.02 9.47 2.19
N LYS A 61 3.80 9.17 3.24
CA LYS A 61 5.05 8.44 3.10
C LYS A 61 4.76 7.02 2.64
N THR A 62 5.52 6.56 1.65
CA THR A 62 5.40 5.22 1.08
C THR A 62 6.55 4.34 1.56
N TYR A 63 6.21 3.12 1.95
CA TYR A 63 7.12 2.04 2.31
C TYR A 63 6.97 0.91 1.28
N LYS A 64 8.06 0.28 0.91
CA LYS A 64 8.12 -0.72 -0.17
C LYS A 64 8.62 -2.03 0.39
N PHE A 65 8.09 -3.13 -0.13
CA PHE A 65 8.41 -4.48 0.32
C PHE A 65 8.47 -5.42 -0.89
N ASP A 66 9.41 -6.32 -0.88
CA ASP A 66 9.58 -7.32 -1.94
C ASP A 66 8.61 -8.51 -1.79
N ASP A 67 7.97 -8.64 -0.62
CA ASP A 67 7.02 -9.71 -0.28
C ASP A 67 5.99 -9.20 0.72
N ILE A 68 4.74 -9.65 0.62
CA ILE A 68 3.67 -9.28 1.57
C ILE A 68 4.00 -9.71 3.00
N GLY A 69 4.72 -10.81 3.17
CA GLY A 69 5.16 -11.26 4.48
C GLY A 69 6.09 -10.27 5.17
N CYS A 70 7.01 -9.65 4.42
CA CYS A 70 7.83 -8.56 4.95
C CYS A 70 6.99 -7.38 5.44
N MET A 71 5.94 -7.03 4.72
CA MET A 71 5.04 -5.94 5.11
C MET A 71 4.29 -6.27 6.41
N VAL A 72 3.74 -7.47 6.53
CA VAL A 72 3.01 -7.92 7.72
C VAL A 72 3.90 -7.88 8.96
N LEU A 73 5.09 -8.47 8.87
CA LEU A 73 6.01 -8.49 10.00
C LEU A 73 6.56 -7.09 10.33
N TRP A 74 6.78 -6.24 9.34
CA TRP A 74 7.13 -4.85 9.57
C TRP A 74 6.06 -4.10 10.38
N PHE A 75 4.77 -4.32 10.13
CA PHE A 75 3.70 -3.74 10.92
C PHE A 75 3.76 -4.15 12.39
N GLU A 76 4.09 -5.42 12.65
CA GLU A 76 4.16 -5.97 14.01
C GLU A 76 5.46 -5.56 14.74
N GLU A 77 6.60 -5.66 14.08
CA GLU A 77 7.92 -5.33 14.64
C GLU A 77 8.05 -3.84 14.97
N GLU A 78 7.63 -2.98 14.06
CA GLU A 78 7.66 -1.52 14.24
C GLU A 78 6.44 -0.97 15.00
N LYS A 79 5.51 -1.85 15.41
CA LYS A 79 4.28 -1.49 16.13
C LYS A 79 3.54 -0.31 15.50
N ILE A 80 3.33 -0.37 14.20
CA ILE A 80 2.75 0.72 13.41
C ILE A 80 1.33 1.05 13.88
N PRO A 81 1.09 2.22 14.49
CA PRO A 81 -0.21 2.54 15.10
C PRO A 81 -1.33 2.81 14.09
N TRP A 82 -0.97 3.11 12.84
CA TRP A 82 -1.91 3.41 11.75
C TRP A 82 -2.06 2.24 10.76
N LYS A 83 -1.64 1.02 11.13
CA LYS A 83 -1.69 -0.16 10.26
C LYS A 83 -3.08 -0.46 9.71
N ASP A 84 -4.11 -0.28 10.51
CA ASP A 84 -5.49 -0.57 10.10
C ASP A 84 -6.05 0.45 9.11
N GLU A 85 -5.55 1.68 9.16
CA GLU A 85 -5.87 2.77 8.23
C GLU A 85 -4.96 2.82 7.00
N ALA A 86 -3.90 2.01 6.99
CA ALA A 86 -2.90 2.01 5.93
C ALA A 86 -3.52 1.71 4.56
N ILE A 87 -3.07 2.41 3.53
CA ILE A 87 -3.39 2.10 2.15
C ILE A 87 -2.34 1.10 1.67
N ILE A 88 -2.78 -0.08 1.27
CA ILE A 88 -1.88 -1.18 0.92
C ILE A 88 -2.14 -1.59 -0.52
N TRP A 89 -1.12 -1.46 -1.35
CA TRP A 89 -1.10 -1.93 -2.72
C TRP A 89 -0.20 -3.14 -2.85
N ILE A 90 -0.63 -4.10 -3.64
CA ILE A 90 0.17 -5.28 -4.02
C ILE A 90 0.07 -5.47 -5.53
N THR A 91 1.09 -6.03 -6.15
CA THR A 91 1.03 -6.38 -7.55
C THR A 91 0.24 -7.67 -7.75
N ASP A 92 -0.68 -7.65 -8.71
CA ASP A 92 -1.37 -8.84 -9.20
C ASP A 92 -0.37 -9.78 -9.87
N ILE A 93 -0.32 -11.03 -9.43
CA ILE A 93 0.65 -12.03 -9.93
C ILE A 93 0.50 -12.29 -11.42
N ASP A 94 -0.72 -12.17 -11.95
CA ASP A 94 -1.02 -12.47 -13.36
C ASP A 94 -0.58 -11.32 -14.29
N THR A 95 -0.89 -10.07 -13.92
CA THR A 95 -0.74 -8.89 -14.77
C THR A 95 0.40 -7.96 -14.36
N GLY A 96 0.81 -7.99 -13.09
CA GLY A 96 1.74 -7.02 -12.52
C GLY A 96 1.10 -5.65 -12.21
N GLU A 97 -0.21 -5.50 -12.37
CA GLU A 97 -0.95 -4.28 -12.02
C GLU A 97 -1.06 -4.13 -10.49
N TRP A 98 -1.14 -2.87 -10.04
CA TRP A 98 -1.39 -2.58 -8.62
C TRP A 98 -2.87 -2.81 -8.27
N ILE A 99 -3.11 -3.65 -7.28
CA ILE A 99 -4.44 -3.94 -6.74
C ILE A 99 -4.46 -3.65 -5.23
N ASP A 100 -5.65 -3.39 -4.69
CA ASP A 100 -5.84 -3.20 -3.24
C ASP A 100 -5.60 -4.54 -2.52
N ALA A 101 -4.54 -4.61 -1.72
CA ALA A 101 -4.13 -5.82 -1.04
C ALA A 101 -5.22 -6.40 -0.11
N ARG A 102 -6.06 -5.54 0.49
CA ARG A 102 -7.13 -5.99 1.39
C ARG A 102 -8.31 -6.61 0.67
N LYS A 103 -8.45 -6.35 -0.63
CA LYS A 103 -9.53 -6.86 -1.49
C LYS A 103 -9.07 -7.98 -2.43
N ALA A 104 -7.77 -8.22 -2.49
CA ALA A 104 -7.19 -9.27 -3.31
C ALA A 104 -7.55 -10.66 -2.79
N TYR A 105 -7.52 -11.62 -3.68
CA TYR A 105 -7.55 -13.04 -3.36
C TYR A 105 -6.10 -13.55 -3.38
N TYR A 106 -5.81 -14.48 -2.50
CA TYR A 106 -4.46 -15.02 -2.40
C TYR A 106 -4.48 -16.52 -2.59
N ASP A 107 -3.56 -17.00 -3.38
CA ASP A 107 -3.21 -18.42 -3.40
C ASP A 107 -2.03 -18.68 -2.45
N THR A 108 -1.71 -19.95 -2.26
CA THR A 108 -0.67 -20.43 -1.36
C THR A 108 0.35 -21.27 -2.14
N GLU A 109 1.47 -21.57 -1.51
CA GLU A 109 2.50 -22.47 -2.07
C GLU A 109 3.25 -21.91 -3.28
N ASN A 110 3.27 -20.57 -3.45
CA ASN A 110 4.05 -19.93 -4.48
C ASN A 110 5.52 -19.74 -4.06
N ILE A 111 6.38 -19.59 -5.07
CA ILE A 111 7.75 -19.14 -4.85
C ILE A 111 7.73 -17.61 -4.81
N THR A 112 7.90 -17.05 -3.64
CA THR A 112 7.97 -15.60 -3.43
C THR A 112 9.34 -15.19 -2.90
N PRO A 113 9.75 -13.92 -3.03
CA PRO A 113 11.12 -13.48 -2.71
C PRO A 113 11.61 -13.87 -1.32
N MET A 114 10.72 -13.83 -0.33
CA MET A 114 11.04 -14.18 1.07
C MET A 114 10.41 -15.49 1.52
N ALA A 115 9.95 -16.31 0.57
CA ALA A 115 9.40 -17.63 0.79
C ALA A 115 8.18 -17.68 1.73
N TYR A 116 7.36 -16.62 1.78
CA TYR A 116 6.09 -16.65 2.49
C TYR A 116 5.01 -17.42 1.73
N GLY A 117 5.12 -17.49 0.39
CA GLY A 117 4.31 -18.36 -0.45
C GLY A 117 2.95 -17.79 -0.85
N PHE A 118 2.65 -16.52 -0.58
CA PHE A 118 1.36 -15.89 -0.89
C PHE A 118 1.50 -14.95 -2.08
N SER A 119 0.73 -15.19 -3.14
CA SER A 119 0.63 -14.28 -4.29
C SER A 119 -0.78 -13.73 -4.43
N ALA A 120 -0.90 -12.47 -4.82
CA ALA A 120 -2.17 -11.79 -4.92
C ALA A 120 -2.77 -11.87 -6.31
N HIS A 121 -4.08 -12.04 -6.37
CA HIS A 121 -4.89 -12.08 -7.58
C HIS A 121 -6.03 -11.08 -7.49
N LYS A 122 -6.29 -10.37 -8.59
CA LYS A 122 -7.42 -9.45 -8.71
C LYS A 122 -8.77 -10.17 -8.68
N THR A 123 -8.81 -11.40 -9.23
CA THR A 123 -10.00 -12.23 -9.30
C THR A 123 -9.66 -13.68 -8.92
N LYS A 124 -10.66 -14.42 -8.43
CA LYS A 124 -10.50 -15.84 -8.09
C LYS A 124 -10.26 -16.74 -9.29
N ASP A 125 -10.73 -16.32 -10.45
CA ASP A 125 -10.77 -17.17 -11.65
C ASP A 125 -9.37 -17.46 -12.22
N THR A 126 -8.38 -16.64 -11.84
CA THR A 126 -6.99 -16.82 -12.26
C THR A 126 -6.22 -17.80 -11.36
N ILE A 127 -6.76 -18.12 -10.18
CA ILE A 127 -6.17 -19.08 -9.26
C ILE A 127 -6.50 -20.50 -9.74
N LYS A 128 -5.52 -21.39 -9.73
CA LYS A 128 -5.72 -22.79 -10.13
C LYS A 128 -6.74 -23.47 -9.23
N LYS A 129 -7.57 -24.34 -9.82
CA LYS A 129 -8.70 -24.98 -9.13
C LYS A 129 -8.32 -25.89 -7.95
N ASP A 130 -7.09 -26.34 -7.92
CA ASP A 130 -6.51 -27.22 -6.89
C ASP A 130 -5.76 -26.43 -5.80
N GLN A 131 -5.65 -25.12 -5.93
CA GLN A 131 -4.99 -24.26 -4.93
C GLN A 131 -6.01 -23.72 -3.92
N GLU A 132 -5.56 -23.59 -2.69
CA GLU A 132 -6.31 -22.92 -1.63
C GLU A 132 -6.43 -21.41 -1.93
N ILE A 133 -7.62 -20.85 -1.72
CA ILE A 133 -7.87 -19.41 -1.86
C ILE A 133 -8.15 -18.84 -0.49
N ILE A 134 -7.34 -17.87 -0.09
CA ILE A 134 -7.47 -17.17 1.18
C ILE A 134 -7.61 -15.65 0.98
N ASP A 135 -8.04 -14.95 2.02
CA ASP A 135 -8.13 -13.50 2.03
C ASP A 135 -6.91 -12.84 2.72
N TYR A 136 -6.86 -11.53 2.70
CA TYR A 136 -5.81 -10.74 3.34
C TYR A 136 -5.67 -11.04 4.84
N ASN A 137 -6.77 -11.24 5.56
CA ASN A 137 -6.72 -11.47 7.01
C ASN A 137 -6.07 -12.82 7.33
N GLU A 138 -6.39 -13.84 6.54
CA GLU A 138 -5.76 -15.15 6.69
C GLU A 138 -4.28 -15.14 6.29
N VAL A 139 -3.90 -14.38 5.23
CA VAL A 139 -2.47 -14.14 4.91
C VAL A 139 -1.77 -13.50 6.10
N TYR A 140 -2.35 -12.43 6.65
CA TYR A 140 -1.79 -11.71 7.79
C TYR A 140 -1.55 -12.63 8.99
N LYS A 141 -2.53 -13.45 9.32
CA LYS A 141 -2.46 -14.43 10.42
C LYS A 141 -1.34 -15.45 10.17
N ARG A 142 -1.33 -16.10 9.00
CA ARG A 142 -0.34 -17.13 8.66
C ARG A 142 1.10 -16.59 8.63
N VAL A 143 1.29 -15.39 8.11
CA VAL A 143 2.62 -14.76 8.14
C VAL A 143 3.11 -14.55 9.58
N LYS A 144 2.23 -14.11 10.49
CA LYS A 144 2.59 -13.97 11.92
C LYS A 144 2.95 -15.30 12.55
N GLU A 145 2.25 -16.36 12.21
CA GLU A 145 2.53 -17.72 12.69
C GLU A 145 3.86 -18.27 12.16
N LEU A 146 4.21 -17.94 10.91
CA LEU A 146 5.51 -18.29 10.33
C LEU A 146 6.69 -17.56 10.99
N GLY A 147 6.53 -16.30 11.38
CA GLY A 147 7.47 -15.52 12.21
C GLY A 147 8.88 -15.35 11.66
N ARG A 148 9.07 -15.30 10.34
CA ARG A 148 10.41 -15.26 9.69
C ARG A 148 10.84 -13.84 9.37
#